data_41cac63e002f665f70e3b208b7c5d27b
#
_entry.id   41cac63e002f665f70e3b208b7c5d27b
#
_cell.length_a   1.000
_cell.length_b   1.000
_cell.length_c   1.000
_cell.angle_alpha   90.00
_cell.angle_beta   90.00
_cell.angle_gamma   90.00
#
_symmetry.space_group_name_H-M   'P 1'
#
loop_
_entity.id
_entity.type
_entity.pdbx_description
1 polymer ?
#
loop_
_entity_poly.entity_id
_entity_poly.type
_entity_poly.pdbx_seq_one_letter_code
_entity_poly.pdbx_strand_id
1 'polypeptide(L)'
;MSLMERLMLTDDKYECLDGEYDLDFVTQLKKNYRNHPAIMRFSNENFYNSQLVSTCSEEIINFSKDPELLMFNVDFPIIFHTTKSPSKEVGTSLKND
;
A
#
# COMPACT_ATOMS: atom_id res chain seq x y z
N MET A 1 -14.14 -12.79 0.11
CA MET A 1 -14.78 -11.47 -0.11
C MET A 1 -15.18 -10.86 1.22
N SER A 2 -14.78 -9.64 1.50
CA SER A 2 -15.16 -8.95 2.73
C SER A 2 -16.64 -8.53 2.71
N LEU A 3 -17.22 -8.28 3.89
CA LEU A 3 -18.59 -7.76 4.00
C LEU A 3 -18.71 -6.40 3.29
N MET A 4 -17.74 -5.53 3.46
CA MET A 4 -17.71 -4.21 2.82
C MET A 4 -17.70 -4.32 1.29
N GLU A 5 -16.84 -5.15 0.74
CA GLU A 5 -16.76 -5.42 -0.69
C GLU A 5 -18.08 -5.95 -1.25
N ARG A 6 -18.70 -6.90 -0.55
CA ARG A 6 -20.00 -7.45 -0.94
C ARG A 6 -21.09 -6.39 -0.94
N LEU A 7 -21.15 -5.53 0.06
CA LEU A 7 -22.13 -4.44 0.13
C LEU A 7 -21.92 -3.41 -0.98
N MET A 8 -20.66 -3.08 -1.29
CA MET A 8 -20.34 -2.15 -2.38
C MET A 8 -20.72 -2.69 -3.76
N LEU A 9 -20.74 -4.02 -3.94
CA LEU A 9 -21.12 -4.65 -5.19
C LEU A 9 -22.63 -4.88 -5.33
N THR A 10 -23.37 -4.95 -4.23
CA THR A 10 -24.78 -5.35 -4.22
C THR A 10 -25.75 -4.22 -3.90
N ASP A 11 -25.30 -3.12 -3.32
CA ASP A 11 -26.15 -1.98 -2.97
C ASP A 11 -25.81 -0.77 -3.85
N ASP A 12 -26.81 -0.22 -4.53
CA ASP A 12 -26.68 0.92 -5.44
C ASP A 12 -26.15 2.19 -4.76
N LYS A 13 -26.35 2.33 -3.43
CA LYS A 13 -25.89 3.48 -2.67
C LYS A 13 -24.36 3.59 -2.62
N TYR A 14 -23.65 2.48 -2.77
CA TYR A 14 -22.21 2.41 -2.72
C TYR A 14 -21.57 2.28 -4.10
N GLU A 15 -22.39 2.43 -5.16
CA GLU A 15 -21.91 2.30 -6.54
C GLU A 15 -20.97 3.44 -6.91
N CYS A 16 -19.91 3.11 -7.63
CA CYS A 16 -19.03 4.08 -8.24
C CYS A 16 -19.53 4.43 -9.62
N LEU A 17 -20.01 5.64 -9.82
CA LEU A 17 -20.48 6.16 -11.11
C LEU A 17 -19.45 7.13 -11.67
N ASP A 18 -18.96 6.85 -12.87
CA ASP A 18 -17.95 7.68 -13.57
C ASP A 18 -16.68 7.95 -12.73
N GLY A 19 -16.26 6.98 -11.91
CA GLY A 19 -15.11 7.12 -11.04
C GLY A 19 -15.36 7.88 -9.73
N GLU A 20 -16.60 8.24 -9.46
CA GLU A 20 -17.00 8.96 -8.26
C GLU A 20 -18.03 8.18 -7.44
N TYR A 21 -17.92 8.30 -6.12
CA TYR A 21 -18.88 7.76 -5.17
C TYR A 21 -19.78 8.86 -4.63
N ASP A 22 -20.99 8.47 -4.19
CA ASP A 22 -21.83 9.37 -3.41
C ASP A 22 -21.20 9.63 -2.04
N LEU A 23 -20.78 10.86 -1.79
CA LEU A 23 -20.07 11.25 -0.56
C LEU A 23 -20.91 11.12 0.71
N ASP A 24 -22.22 11.00 0.59
CA ASP A 24 -23.09 10.74 1.75
C ASP A 24 -22.96 9.30 2.26
N PHE A 25 -22.49 8.39 1.42
CA PHE A 25 -22.37 6.96 1.75
C PHE A 25 -20.95 6.43 1.71
N VAL A 26 -20.09 6.94 0.83
CA VAL A 26 -18.73 6.45 0.66
C VAL A 26 -17.76 7.61 0.55
N THR A 27 -16.74 7.59 1.39
CA THR A 27 -15.61 8.52 1.30
C THR A 27 -14.33 7.74 1.06
N GLN A 28 -13.65 8.03 -0.05
CA GLN A 28 -12.35 7.45 -0.36
C GLN A 28 -11.22 8.36 0.14
N LEU A 29 -10.32 7.79 0.92
CA LEU A 29 -9.11 8.48 1.35
C LEU A 29 -8.07 8.43 0.22
N LYS A 30 -7.76 9.57 -0.38
CA LYS A 30 -6.89 9.66 -1.56
C LYS A 30 -5.45 10.08 -1.24
N LYS A 31 -5.23 10.81 -0.16
CA LYS A 31 -3.90 11.27 0.21
C LYS A 31 -3.17 10.23 1.04
N ASN A 32 -2.02 9.80 0.57
CA ASN A 32 -1.15 8.85 1.27
C ASN A 32 0.09 9.58 1.78
N TYR A 33 0.24 9.66 3.10
CA TYR A 33 1.36 10.33 3.77
C TYR A 33 2.50 9.39 4.15
N ARG A 34 2.33 8.09 3.95
CA ARG A 34 3.18 7.05 4.52
C ARG A 34 4.17 6.47 3.53
N ASN A 35 3.72 6.23 2.32
CA ASN A 35 4.48 5.45 1.35
C ASN A 35 5.17 6.33 0.32
N HIS A 36 6.38 5.90 -0.07
CA HIS A 36 7.05 6.45 -1.23
C HIS A 36 6.19 6.25 -2.49
N PRO A 37 6.15 7.21 -3.44
CA PRO A 37 5.33 7.10 -4.65
C PRO A 37 5.58 5.82 -5.45
N ALA A 38 6.84 5.39 -5.56
CA ALA A 38 7.21 4.18 -6.29
C ALA A 38 6.64 2.89 -5.66
N ILE A 39 6.55 2.83 -4.33
CA ILE A 39 5.98 1.69 -3.61
C ILE A 39 4.47 1.62 -3.83
N MET A 40 3.81 2.77 -3.82
CA MET A 40 2.37 2.87 -3.95
C MET A 40 1.85 2.64 -5.37
N ARG A 41 2.70 2.83 -6.37
CA ARG A 41 2.33 2.85 -7.78
C ARG A 41 1.55 1.61 -8.22
N PHE A 42 2.06 0.41 -7.91
CA PHE A 42 1.41 -0.83 -8.32
C PHE A 42 -0.02 -0.94 -7.77
N SER A 43 -0.19 -0.73 -6.48
CA SER A 43 -1.50 -0.80 -5.83
C SER A 43 -2.45 0.28 -6.35
N ASN A 44 -1.94 1.48 -6.59
CA ASN A 44 -2.72 2.59 -7.09
C ASN A 44 -3.27 2.31 -8.49
N GLU A 45 -2.44 1.81 -9.40
CA GLU A 45 -2.85 1.49 -10.78
C GLU A 45 -3.82 0.31 -10.84
N ASN A 46 -3.65 -0.69 -9.98
CA ASN A 46 -4.43 -1.93 -10.06
C ASN A 46 -5.70 -1.94 -9.20
N PHE A 47 -5.74 -1.20 -8.09
CA PHE A 47 -6.83 -1.29 -7.12
C PHE A 47 -7.54 0.03 -6.85
N TYR A 48 -6.93 1.16 -7.16
CA TYR A 48 -7.46 2.49 -6.81
C TYR A 48 -7.65 3.41 -8.01
N ASN A 49 -7.65 2.87 -9.23
CA ASN A 49 -7.83 3.63 -10.48
C ASN A 49 -6.89 4.84 -10.61
N SER A 50 -5.67 4.74 -10.10
CA SER A 50 -4.67 5.81 -10.08
C SER A 50 -5.12 7.09 -9.37
N GLN A 51 -6.06 6.98 -8.43
CA GLN A 51 -6.61 8.12 -7.70
C GLN A 51 -5.86 8.48 -6.43
N LEU A 52 -4.98 7.62 -5.96
CA LEU A 52 -4.17 7.91 -4.76
C LEU A 52 -3.05 8.89 -5.10
N VAL A 53 -2.84 9.83 -4.19
CA VAL A 53 -1.77 10.83 -4.30
C VAL A 53 -0.80 10.64 -3.14
N SER A 54 0.49 10.48 -3.45
CA SER A 54 1.53 10.43 -2.44
C SER A 54 1.85 11.85 -1.96
N THR A 55 1.69 12.03 -0.65
CA THR A 55 2.05 13.27 0.05
C THR A 55 3.05 12.99 1.17
N CYS A 56 3.89 11.96 1.00
CA CYS A 56 4.89 11.60 1.98
C CYS A 56 5.95 12.70 2.15
N SER A 57 6.57 12.74 3.33
CA SER A 57 7.59 13.73 3.66
C SER A 57 8.86 13.53 2.81
N GLU A 58 9.65 14.61 2.68
CA GLU A 58 10.94 14.54 1.99
C GLU A 58 11.90 13.53 2.64
N GLU A 59 11.78 13.29 3.93
CA GLU A 59 12.57 12.29 4.64
C GLU A 59 12.32 10.88 4.09
N ILE A 60 11.07 10.54 3.82
CA ILE A 60 10.68 9.24 3.23
C ILE A 60 11.20 9.13 1.79
N ILE A 61 11.09 10.20 1.01
CA ILE A 61 11.59 10.23 -0.36
C ILE A 61 13.12 10.10 -0.38
N ASN A 62 13.81 10.80 0.53
CA ASN A 62 15.26 10.79 0.62
C ASN A 62 15.83 9.50 1.20
N PHE A 63 15.03 8.72 1.92
CA PHE A 63 15.44 7.40 2.41
C PHE A 63 15.89 6.48 1.27
N SER A 64 15.28 6.59 0.10
CA SER A 64 15.69 5.82 -1.07
C SER A 64 17.07 6.20 -1.62
N LYS A 65 17.65 7.32 -1.14
CA LYS A 65 18.98 7.78 -1.47
C LYS A 65 20.03 7.37 -0.42
N ASP A 66 19.65 6.53 0.53
CA ASP A 66 20.58 6.02 1.55
C ASP A 66 21.76 5.29 0.87
N PRO A 67 23.01 5.58 1.28
CA PRO A 67 24.19 4.92 0.73
C PRO A 67 24.17 3.40 0.84
N GLU A 68 23.54 2.86 1.88
CA GLU A 68 23.40 1.41 2.05
C GLU A 68 22.50 0.79 0.96
N LEU A 69 21.44 1.49 0.58
CA LEU A 69 20.58 1.08 -0.53
C LEU A 69 21.26 1.24 -1.88
N LEU A 70 22.10 2.26 -2.04
CA LEU A 70 22.86 2.50 -3.26
C LEU A 70 23.90 1.41 -3.51
N MET A 71 24.38 0.71 -2.48
CA MET A 71 25.28 -0.43 -2.64
C MET A 71 24.67 -1.55 -3.49
N PHE A 72 23.36 -1.66 -3.53
CA PHE A 72 22.65 -2.65 -4.33
C PHE A 72 22.27 -2.16 -5.73
N ASN A 73 22.71 -0.98 -6.11
CA ASN A 73 22.39 -0.36 -7.40
C ASN A 73 20.88 -0.21 -7.62
N VAL A 74 20.13 0.10 -6.58
CA VAL A 74 18.67 0.12 -6.59
C VAL A 74 18.18 1.57 -6.51
N ASP A 75 17.62 2.09 -7.59
CA ASP A 75 16.89 3.37 -7.59
C ASP A 75 15.47 3.22 -7.03
N PHE A 76 15.06 1.99 -6.76
CA PHE A 76 13.73 1.65 -6.31
C PHE A 76 13.76 1.31 -4.80
N PRO A 77 12.90 1.92 -3.95
CA PRO A 77 12.97 1.79 -2.51
C PRO A 77 12.38 0.48 -1.97
N ILE A 78 12.61 -0.62 -2.67
CA ILE A 78 12.17 -1.96 -2.27
C ILE A 78 13.34 -2.92 -2.42
N ILE A 79 13.62 -3.66 -1.33
CA ILE A 79 14.62 -4.72 -1.31
C ILE A 79 13.92 -6.04 -1.02
N PHE A 80 14.15 -7.02 -1.88
CA PHE A 80 13.69 -8.39 -1.66
C PHE A 80 14.84 -9.22 -1.09
N HIS A 81 14.65 -9.74 0.12
CA HIS A 81 15.63 -10.58 0.79
C HIS A 81 14.98 -11.90 1.24
N THR A 82 15.56 -13.01 0.83
CA THR A 82 15.05 -14.34 1.17
C THR A 82 15.86 -14.94 2.31
N THR A 83 15.19 -15.42 3.35
CA THR A 83 15.79 -16.18 4.44
C THR A 83 15.23 -17.59 4.47
N LYS A 84 16.04 -18.55 4.88
CA LYS A 84 15.65 -19.97 5.00
C LYS A 84 15.69 -20.47 6.44
N SER A 85 15.51 -19.59 7.40
CA SER A 85 15.47 -19.95 8.82
C SER A 85 14.16 -20.66 9.17
N PRO A 86 14.19 -21.71 10.01
CA PRO A 86 12.96 -22.32 10.51
C PRO A 86 12.25 -21.35 11.46
N SER A 87 10.92 -21.39 11.44
CA SER A 87 10.10 -20.65 12.36
C SER A 87 10.03 -21.35 13.70
N LYS A 88 10.14 -20.60 14.81
CA LYS A 88 9.95 -21.11 16.16
C LYS A 88 8.73 -20.47 16.78
N GLU A 89 7.96 -21.31 17.45
CA GLU A 89 6.82 -20.85 18.24
C GLU A 89 7.33 -20.47 19.65
N VAL A 90 7.03 -19.24 20.06
CA VAL A 90 7.34 -18.73 21.39
C VAL A 90 6.06 -18.19 22.01
N GLY A 91 5.51 -18.94 22.97
CA GLY A 91 4.21 -18.60 23.54
C GLY A 91 3.09 -18.76 22.50
N THR A 92 2.39 -17.66 22.19
CA THR A 92 1.32 -17.63 21.18
C THR A 92 1.73 -17.04 19.84
N SER A 93 3.01 -16.71 19.66
CA SER A 93 3.51 -16.08 18.42
C SER A 93 4.63 -16.88 17.80
N LEU A 94 4.67 -16.89 16.47
CA LEU A 94 5.75 -17.44 15.67
C LEU A 94 6.83 -16.38 15.45
N LYS A 95 8.09 -16.76 15.65
CA LYS A 95 9.26 -15.93 15.34
C LYS A 95 10.16 -16.65 14.37
N ASN A 96 10.71 -15.91 13.42
CA ASN A 96 11.78 -16.39 12.55
C ASN A 96 13.14 -16.02 13.16
N ASP A 97 14.03 -16.96 13.17
CA ASP A 97 15.42 -16.74 13.60
C ASP A 97 16.29 -16.34 12.42
#